data_38af195d5cae0cdeb79f0312e3b6c17f
#
_entry.id   38af195d5cae0cdeb79f0312e3b6c17f
#
_cell.length_a   1.000
_cell.length_b   1.000
_cell.length_c   1.000
_cell.angle_alpha   90.00
_cell.angle_beta   90.00
_cell.angle_gamma   90.00
#
_symmetry.space_group_name_H-M   'P 1'
#
loop_
_entity.id
_entity.type
_entity.pdbx_description
1 polymer ?
#
loop_
_entity_poly.entity_id
_entity_poly.type
_entity_poly.pdbx_seq_one_letter_code
_entity_poly.pdbx_strand_id
1 'polypeptide(L)'
;MIDKPTSTARQYGIRLKGHLDARWASQFEGLTITLEENGDTLLSGTVADQAALHGLLKKVRDLGMPLVAVNQVRFDETHPYQSKTGETKMNSIQKIDTKVLLSTLWIVVMINMLKADILSLNIPGAAEEVARTSASTGASIPQLMLVGAIMGNISIAMIILSRVLKYGLNRWVNIVVGTVTIAYIWGGMVSYPHYIFIATVETLCLLLIIGFAWKWTNPEG
;
A
#
# COMPACT_ATOMS: atom_id res chain seq x y z
N MET A 1 -51.46 3.25 -12.47
CA MET A 1 -50.08 2.94 -12.11
C MET A 1 -49.21 3.48 -13.22
N ILE A 2 -48.63 4.64 -13.02
CA ILE A 2 -47.81 5.34 -14.05
C ILE A 2 -46.38 5.08 -13.67
N ASP A 3 -45.73 4.24 -14.46
CA ASP A 3 -44.27 3.99 -14.35
C ASP A 3 -43.52 5.30 -14.61
N LYS A 4 -42.87 5.80 -13.60
CA LYS A 4 -41.97 6.95 -13.67
C LYS A 4 -40.67 6.50 -14.33
N PRO A 5 -40.29 6.99 -15.52
CA PRO A 5 -39.03 6.62 -16.09
C PRO A 5 -37.91 7.13 -15.19
N THR A 6 -37.18 6.25 -14.53
CA THR A 6 -35.96 6.57 -13.82
C THR A 6 -34.94 7.03 -14.86
N SER A 7 -34.73 8.35 -14.96
CA SER A 7 -33.68 8.94 -15.76
C SER A 7 -32.34 8.39 -15.26
N THR A 8 -31.74 7.48 -16.02
CA THR A 8 -30.41 6.90 -15.77
C THR A 8 -29.28 7.79 -16.26
N ALA A 9 -29.61 9.04 -16.60
CA ALA A 9 -28.65 10.03 -17.06
C ALA A 9 -27.58 10.28 -15.99
N ARG A 10 -26.33 10.11 -16.36
CA ARG A 10 -25.18 10.26 -15.46
C ARG A 10 -24.13 11.15 -16.13
N GLN A 11 -23.40 11.88 -15.31
CA GLN A 11 -22.33 12.69 -15.83
C GLN A 11 -21.03 11.90 -15.93
N TYR A 12 -20.36 12.05 -17.07
CA TYR A 12 -19.09 11.37 -17.35
C TYR A 12 -18.02 12.38 -17.76
N GLY A 13 -16.79 12.07 -17.39
CA GLY A 13 -15.57 12.68 -17.92
C GLY A 13 -14.77 11.64 -18.69
N ILE A 14 -14.54 11.87 -19.98
CA ILE A 14 -13.77 11.00 -20.87
C ILE A 14 -12.48 11.74 -21.22
N ARG A 15 -11.34 11.23 -20.80
CA ARG A 15 -10.03 11.82 -21.09
C ARG A 15 -9.37 11.11 -22.25
N LEU A 16 -8.93 11.87 -23.24
CA LEU A 16 -8.28 11.41 -24.45
C LEU A 16 -6.85 11.94 -24.49
N LYS A 17 -5.90 11.14 -24.96
CA LYS A 17 -4.53 11.59 -25.15
C LYS A 17 -4.41 12.40 -26.43
N GLY A 18 -3.90 13.63 -26.29
CA GLY A 18 -3.72 14.53 -27.41
C GLY A 18 -4.86 15.52 -27.59
N HIS A 19 -4.65 16.44 -28.51
CA HIS A 19 -5.53 17.57 -28.79
C HIS A 19 -6.65 17.19 -29.75
N LEU A 20 -7.89 17.30 -29.30
CA LEU A 20 -9.06 17.15 -30.18
C LEU A 20 -9.34 18.49 -30.86
N ASP A 21 -9.23 18.52 -32.20
CA ASP A 21 -9.52 19.70 -33.00
C ASP A 21 -11.01 20.10 -32.87
N ALA A 22 -11.28 21.40 -32.81
CA ALA A 22 -12.61 21.97 -32.67
C ALA A 22 -13.61 21.53 -33.75
N ARG A 23 -13.14 21.15 -34.94
CA ARG A 23 -13.98 20.60 -36.03
C ARG A 23 -14.72 19.31 -35.66
N TRP A 24 -14.24 18.59 -34.65
CA TRP A 24 -14.85 17.37 -34.16
C TRP A 24 -15.88 17.60 -33.04
N ALA A 25 -16.01 18.84 -32.53
CA ALA A 25 -16.94 19.20 -31.48
C ALA A 25 -18.39 18.81 -31.79
N SER A 26 -18.80 18.96 -33.03
CA SER A 26 -20.14 18.58 -33.51
C SER A 26 -20.46 17.09 -33.38
N GLN A 27 -19.43 16.22 -33.33
CA GLN A 27 -19.63 14.80 -33.16
C GLN A 27 -19.85 14.39 -31.68
N PHE A 28 -19.51 15.28 -30.74
CA PHE A 28 -19.68 15.10 -29.29
C PHE A 28 -20.75 16.03 -28.74
N GLU A 29 -21.85 16.21 -29.47
CA GLU A 29 -22.97 17.05 -29.02
C GLU A 29 -23.42 16.67 -27.61
N GLY A 30 -23.64 17.68 -26.76
CA GLY A 30 -23.98 17.50 -25.35
C GLY A 30 -22.80 17.33 -24.41
N LEU A 31 -21.55 17.28 -24.92
CA LEU A 31 -20.35 17.25 -24.09
C LEU A 31 -19.55 18.54 -24.25
N THR A 32 -18.99 19.01 -23.14
CA THR A 32 -18.02 20.12 -23.13
C THR A 32 -16.62 19.56 -23.42
N ILE A 33 -15.92 20.17 -24.36
CA ILE A 33 -14.55 19.81 -24.72
C ILE A 33 -13.62 20.80 -24.02
N THR A 34 -12.76 20.32 -23.15
CA THR A 34 -11.74 21.13 -22.46
C THR A 34 -10.36 20.58 -22.78
N LEU A 35 -9.47 21.47 -23.21
CA LEU A 35 -8.06 21.15 -23.41
C LEU A 35 -7.34 21.29 -22.08
N GLU A 36 -6.62 20.24 -21.69
CA GLU A 36 -5.82 20.24 -20.48
C GLU A 36 -4.40 20.76 -20.76
N GLU A 37 -3.77 21.39 -19.77
CA GLU A 37 -2.40 21.95 -19.90
C GLU A 37 -1.34 20.89 -20.27
N ASN A 38 -1.60 19.63 -19.99
CA ASN A 38 -0.73 18.49 -20.33
C ASN A 38 -0.84 18.05 -21.81
N GLY A 39 -1.68 18.73 -22.62
CA GLY A 39 -1.93 18.41 -24.03
C GLY A 39 -2.99 17.32 -24.23
N ASP A 40 -3.67 16.85 -23.18
CA ASP A 40 -4.80 15.91 -23.29
C ASP A 40 -6.12 16.67 -23.48
N THR A 41 -7.15 15.98 -23.94
CA THR A 41 -8.50 16.51 -24.10
C THR A 41 -9.46 15.84 -23.12
N LEU A 42 -10.24 16.63 -22.37
CA LEU A 42 -11.31 16.16 -21.50
C LEU A 42 -12.67 16.45 -22.15
N LEU A 43 -13.46 15.39 -22.38
CA LEU A 43 -14.86 15.48 -22.77
C LEU A 43 -15.72 15.30 -21.49
N SER A 44 -16.52 16.28 -21.14
CA SER A 44 -17.36 16.24 -19.92
C SER A 44 -18.80 16.56 -20.23
N GLY A 45 -19.73 15.80 -19.65
CA GLY A 45 -21.17 16.05 -19.82
C GLY A 45 -22.06 14.90 -19.40
N THR A 46 -23.37 15.11 -19.58
CA THR A 46 -24.40 14.14 -19.20
C THR A 46 -24.59 13.12 -20.31
N VAL A 47 -24.51 11.86 -19.93
CA VAL A 47 -24.76 10.72 -20.82
C VAL A 47 -26.04 10.02 -20.37
N ALA A 48 -26.98 9.84 -21.29
CA ALA A 48 -28.32 9.36 -20.99
C ALA A 48 -28.35 7.95 -20.40
N ASP A 49 -27.55 7.04 -20.99
CA ASP A 49 -27.47 5.64 -20.58
C ASP A 49 -26.14 4.99 -21.00
N GLN A 50 -25.98 3.71 -20.73
CA GLN A 50 -24.80 2.92 -21.12
C GLN A 50 -24.64 2.79 -22.64
N ALA A 51 -25.74 2.72 -23.39
CA ALA A 51 -25.67 2.62 -24.86
C ALA A 51 -25.09 3.91 -25.47
N ALA A 52 -25.52 5.08 -24.94
CA ALA A 52 -24.99 6.38 -25.31
C ALA A 52 -23.48 6.50 -24.98
N LEU A 53 -23.06 6.00 -23.80
CA LEU A 53 -21.64 5.95 -23.43
C LEU A 53 -20.82 5.10 -24.41
N HIS A 54 -21.30 3.91 -24.74
CA HIS A 54 -20.64 3.06 -25.72
C HIS A 54 -20.59 3.71 -27.11
N GLY A 55 -21.63 4.44 -27.51
CA GLY A 55 -21.65 5.24 -28.74
C GLY A 55 -20.56 6.31 -28.77
N LEU A 56 -20.36 7.03 -27.66
CA LEU A 56 -19.29 8.01 -27.51
C LEU A 56 -17.90 7.36 -27.59
N LEU A 57 -17.69 6.24 -26.88
CA LEU A 57 -16.42 5.52 -26.91
C LEU A 57 -16.10 4.93 -28.30
N LYS A 58 -17.13 4.51 -29.05
CA LYS A 58 -16.96 4.10 -30.44
C LYS A 58 -16.48 5.27 -31.31
N LYS A 59 -17.07 6.47 -31.16
CA LYS A 59 -16.61 7.68 -31.87
C LYS A 59 -15.15 8.00 -31.55
N VAL A 60 -14.75 7.94 -30.26
CA VAL A 60 -13.36 8.14 -29.85
C VAL A 60 -12.41 7.15 -30.55
N ARG A 61 -12.79 5.87 -30.57
CA ARG A 61 -12.01 4.83 -31.24
C ARG A 61 -11.88 5.12 -32.74
N ASP A 62 -12.99 5.49 -33.38
CA ASP A 62 -13.04 5.72 -34.85
C ASP A 62 -12.23 6.97 -35.25
N LEU A 63 -12.01 7.92 -34.31
CA LEU A 63 -11.08 9.05 -34.47
C LEU A 63 -9.60 8.66 -34.29
N GLY A 64 -9.32 7.44 -33.83
CA GLY A 64 -7.97 6.96 -33.57
C GLY A 64 -7.28 7.60 -32.36
N MET A 65 -8.03 8.29 -31.47
CA MET A 65 -7.46 8.90 -30.26
C MET A 65 -7.34 7.88 -29.13
N PRO A 66 -6.15 7.78 -28.49
CA PRO A 66 -5.99 6.88 -27.35
C PRO A 66 -6.86 7.34 -26.15
N LEU A 67 -7.67 6.43 -25.64
CA LEU A 67 -8.48 6.63 -24.43
C LEU A 67 -7.58 6.53 -23.20
N VAL A 68 -7.57 7.56 -22.35
CA VAL A 68 -6.78 7.61 -21.11
C VAL A 68 -7.63 7.17 -19.91
N ALA A 69 -8.84 7.72 -19.79
CA ALA A 69 -9.73 7.41 -18.67
C ALA A 69 -11.20 7.68 -19.01
N VAL A 70 -12.10 6.93 -18.37
CA VAL A 70 -13.55 7.18 -18.35
C VAL A 70 -13.99 7.18 -16.90
N ASN A 71 -14.44 8.32 -16.40
CA ASN A 71 -14.86 8.48 -15.03
C ASN A 71 -16.31 8.97 -14.97
N GLN A 72 -17.11 8.34 -14.09
CA GLN A 72 -18.42 8.86 -13.74
C GLN A 72 -18.24 9.94 -12.69
N VAL A 73 -18.77 11.14 -12.94
CA VAL A 73 -18.75 12.27 -12.00
C VAL A 73 -20.05 12.25 -11.20
N ARG A 74 -19.96 12.19 -9.86
CA ARG A 74 -21.10 12.42 -8.98
C ARG A 74 -21.10 13.91 -8.59
N PHE A 75 -22.23 14.61 -8.80
CA PHE A 75 -22.41 15.92 -8.22
C PHE A 75 -22.92 15.77 -6.78
N ASP A 76 -22.11 16.23 -5.81
CA ASP A 76 -22.64 16.75 -4.56
C ASP A 76 -23.04 18.19 -4.82
N GLU A 77 -24.33 18.52 -4.59
CA GLU A 77 -24.95 19.82 -4.90
C GLU A 77 -24.41 20.99 -4.06
N THR A 78 -23.32 20.87 -3.33
CA THR A 78 -22.86 21.87 -2.36
C THR A 78 -21.54 22.56 -2.70
N HIS A 79 -20.84 22.20 -3.80
CA HIS A 79 -19.64 22.95 -4.17
C HIS A 79 -19.56 23.24 -5.66
N PRO A 80 -19.39 24.54 -6.06
CA PRO A 80 -19.08 24.89 -7.44
C PRO A 80 -17.77 24.18 -7.84
N TYR A 81 -17.79 23.64 -9.05
CA TYR A 81 -16.67 22.96 -9.74
C TYR A 81 -15.34 23.72 -9.50
N GLN A 82 -14.62 23.36 -8.48
CA GLN A 82 -13.19 23.62 -8.42
C GLN A 82 -12.53 22.46 -9.17
N SER A 83 -12.11 22.77 -10.37
CA SER A 83 -11.21 21.97 -11.17
C SER A 83 -9.98 21.61 -10.32
N LYS A 84 -10.01 20.45 -9.66
CA LYS A 84 -8.78 19.81 -9.15
C LYS A 84 -8.01 19.21 -10.34
N THR A 85 -7.85 20.00 -11.39
CA THR A 85 -7.10 19.68 -12.59
C THR A 85 -5.75 20.36 -12.46
N GLY A 86 -4.82 19.71 -11.86
CA GLY A 86 -3.43 20.19 -11.76
C GLY A 86 -2.61 19.50 -10.70
N GLU A 87 -3.21 19.06 -9.60
CA GLU A 87 -2.43 18.47 -8.49
C GLU A 87 -2.40 16.93 -8.47
N THR A 88 -3.12 16.25 -9.35
CA THR A 88 -3.24 14.78 -9.31
C THR A 88 -2.13 14.05 -10.07
N LYS A 89 -1.19 14.74 -10.71
CA LYS A 89 -0.12 14.08 -11.48
C LYS A 89 1.29 14.19 -10.90
N MET A 90 1.51 14.99 -9.86
CA MET A 90 2.84 15.03 -9.22
C MET A 90 2.85 14.53 -7.77
N ASN A 91 1.70 14.27 -7.16
CA ASN A 91 1.59 13.72 -5.80
C ASN A 91 0.83 12.39 -5.71
N SER A 92 0.61 11.67 -6.79
CA SER A 92 0.36 10.24 -6.71
C SER A 92 1.70 9.47 -6.64
N ILE A 93 2.57 9.82 -5.72
CA ILE A 93 3.21 8.79 -4.91
C ILE A 93 2.00 8.01 -4.39
N GLN A 94 1.74 6.89 -5.02
CA GLN A 94 0.71 5.94 -4.68
C GLN A 94 0.74 5.87 -3.15
N LYS A 95 -0.31 6.38 -2.47
CA LYS A 95 -0.34 6.39 -1.01
C LYS A 95 -0.30 4.93 -0.62
N ILE A 96 0.92 4.44 -0.34
CA ILE A 96 1.16 3.02 -0.07
C ILE A 96 0.25 2.68 1.10
N ASP A 97 -0.62 1.69 0.90
CA ASP A 97 -1.49 1.21 1.97
C ASP A 97 -0.62 0.83 3.16
N THR A 98 -0.86 1.45 4.29
CA THR A 98 -0.09 1.23 5.53
C THR A 98 -0.04 -0.25 5.89
N LYS A 99 -1.10 -1.02 5.65
CA LYS A 99 -1.14 -2.47 5.88
C LYS A 99 -0.14 -3.21 5.00
N VAL A 100 -0.04 -2.82 3.72
CA VAL A 100 0.91 -3.40 2.78
C VAL A 100 2.34 -3.05 3.19
N LEU A 101 2.59 -1.80 3.58
CA LEU A 101 3.91 -1.35 4.03
C LEU A 101 4.38 -2.10 5.29
N LEU A 102 3.52 -2.20 6.31
CA LEU A 102 3.82 -2.94 7.54
C LEU A 102 4.12 -4.41 7.24
N SER A 103 3.28 -5.08 6.45
CA SER A 103 3.49 -6.46 6.02
C SER A 103 4.82 -6.65 5.27
N THR A 104 5.19 -5.72 4.39
CA THR A 104 6.45 -5.78 3.65
C THR A 104 7.66 -5.60 4.55
N LEU A 105 7.60 -4.68 5.52
CA LEU A 105 8.66 -4.52 6.50
C LEU A 105 8.86 -5.77 7.37
N TRP A 106 7.78 -6.45 7.76
CA TRP A 106 7.87 -7.73 8.48
C TRP A 106 8.52 -8.83 7.65
N ILE A 107 8.33 -8.84 6.31
CA ILE A 107 9.08 -9.77 5.42
C ILE A 107 10.58 -9.48 5.50
N VAL A 108 10.99 -8.22 5.48
CA VAL A 108 12.41 -7.84 5.59
C VAL A 108 12.99 -8.28 6.93
N VAL A 109 12.27 -8.06 8.04
CA VAL A 109 12.69 -8.51 9.39
C VAL A 109 12.86 -10.04 9.41
N MET A 110 11.88 -10.80 8.94
CA MET A 110 11.93 -12.26 8.90
C MET A 110 13.11 -12.80 8.09
N ILE A 111 13.37 -12.22 6.90
CA ILE A 111 14.50 -12.64 6.05
C ILE A 111 15.84 -12.33 6.74
N ASN A 112 15.96 -11.18 7.43
CA ASN A 112 17.18 -10.84 8.15
C ASN A 112 17.41 -11.75 9.36
N MET A 113 16.38 -12.07 10.15
CA MET A 113 16.48 -13.05 11.24
C MET A 113 17.00 -14.40 10.72
N LEU A 114 16.42 -14.92 9.65
CA LEU A 114 16.86 -16.17 9.03
C LEU A 114 18.31 -16.10 8.56
N LYS A 115 18.73 -14.97 7.96
CA LYS A 115 20.12 -14.74 7.55
C LYS A 115 21.07 -14.74 8.75
N ALA A 116 20.70 -14.11 9.87
CA ALA A 116 21.51 -14.08 11.07
C ALA A 116 21.73 -15.50 11.62
N ASP A 117 20.68 -16.31 11.67
CA ASP A 117 20.75 -17.70 12.11
C ASP A 117 21.66 -18.55 11.20
N ILE A 118 21.46 -18.49 9.87
CA ILE A 118 22.24 -19.25 8.90
C ILE A 118 23.72 -18.86 8.95
N LEU A 119 24.05 -17.58 9.03
CA LEU A 119 25.43 -17.11 9.10
C LEU A 119 26.09 -17.54 10.40
N SER A 120 25.36 -17.50 11.51
CA SER A 120 25.87 -17.90 12.82
C SER A 120 26.23 -19.38 12.88
N LEU A 121 25.50 -20.26 12.17
CA LEU A 121 25.82 -21.69 12.11
C LEU A 121 27.16 -22.00 11.43
N ASN A 122 27.68 -21.10 10.61
CA ASN A 122 28.96 -21.28 9.91
C ASN A 122 30.17 -20.80 10.73
N ILE A 123 29.96 -20.30 11.94
CA ILE A 123 31.04 -19.81 12.79
C ILE A 123 31.60 -20.98 13.63
N PRO A 124 32.92 -21.20 13.61
CA PRO A 124 33.54 -22.16 14.52
C PRO A 124 33.26 -21.78 15.99
N GLY A 125 32.79 -22.75 16.78
CA GLY A 125 32.45 -22.50 18.19
C GLY A 125 31.02 -22.00 18.46
N ALA A 126 30.14 -21.94 17.44
CA ALA A 126 28.75 -21.54 17.65
C ALA A 126 27.97 -22.47 18.59
N ALA A 127 28.25 -23.75 18.57
CA ALA A 127 27.63 -24.71 19.48
C ALA A 127 28.05 -24.49 20.96
N GLU A 128 29.33 -24.18 21.17
CA GLU A 128 29.86 -23.85 22.50
C GLU A 128 29.27 -22.55 23.04
N GLU A 129 28.98 -21.59 22.19
CA GLU A 129 28.35 -20.35 22.58
C GLU A 129 26.89 -20.54 23.02
N VAL A 130 26.13 -21.37 22.31
CA VAL A 130 24.79 -21.78 22.72
C VAL A 130 24.85 -22.52 24.06
N ALA A 131 25.85 -23.38 24.26
CA ALA A 131 26.05 -24.07 25.52
C ALA A 131 26.39 -23.11 26.68
N ARG A 132 27.23 -22.08 26.43
CA ARG A 132 27.50 -20.99 27.42
C ARG A 132 26.24 -20.21 27.77
N THR A 133 25.46 -19.83 26.77
CA THR A 133 24.17 -19.14 26.97
C THR A 133 23.21 -19.99 27.79
N SER A 134 23.14 -21.29 27.52
CA SER A 134 22.36 -22.25 28.32
C SER A 134 22.83 -22.26 29.78
N ALA A 135 24.13 -22.32 30.01
CA ALA A 135 24.69 -22.32 31.36
C ALA A 135 24.46 -21.00 32.13
N SER A 136 24.53 -19.85 31.44
CA SER A 136 24.35 -18.53 32.04
C SER A 136 22.91 -18.18 32.37
N THR A 137 21.96 -18.64 31.54
CA THR A 137 20.54 -18.35 31.66
C THR A 137 19.79 -19.41 32.50
N GLY A 138 20.40 -20.59 32.70
CA GLY A 138 19.74 -21.75 33.32
C GLY A 138 18.70 -22.43 32.39
N ALA A 139 18.53 -21.94 31.18
CA ALA A 139 17.60 -22.53 30.21
C ALA A 139 18.32 -23.64 29.41
N SER A 140 17.66 -24.76 29.21
CA SER A 140 18.22 -25.84 28.40
C SER A 140 18.32 -25.43 26.91
N ILE A 141 19.28 -26.03 26.17
CA ILE A 141 19.45 -25.76 24.73
C ILE A 141 18.14 -25.92 23.94
N PRO A 142 17.33 -26.98 24.15
CA PRO A 142 16.02 -27.09 23.48
C PRO A 142 15.06 -25.93 23.82
N GLN A 143 15.10 -25.37 25.02
CA GLN A 143 14.28 -24.22 25.38
C GLN A 143 14.74 -22.94 24.67
N LEU A 144 16.05 -22.71 24.53
CA LEU A 144 16.60 -21.61 23.76
C LEU A 144 16.20 -21.71 22.28
N MET A 145 16.29 -22.90 21.70
CA MET A 145 15.85 -23.15 20.32
C MET A 145 14.34 -22.93 20.14
N LEU A 146 13.53 -23.33 21.13
CA LEU A 146 12.09 -23.10 21.11
C LEU A 146 11.75 -21.59 21.12
N VAL A 147 12.44 -20.80 21.93
CA VAL A 147 12.25 -19.33 21.97
C VAL A 147 12.58 -18.73 20.61
N GLY A 148 13.69 -19.11 19.98
CA GLY A 148 14.04 -18.67 18.64
C GLY A 148 12.99 -19.04 17.60
N ALA A 149 12.51 -20.28 17.62
CA ALA A 149 11.45 -20.75 16.72
C ALA A 149 10.13 -19.95 16.90
N ILE A 150 9.74 -19.66 18.15
CA ILE A 150 8.55 -18.84 18.45
C ILE A 150 8.72 -17.44 17.89
N MET A 151 9.87 -16.81 18.12
CA MET A 151 10.11 -15.41 17.65
C MET A 151 10.11 -15.33 16.11
N GLY A 152 10.72 -16.29 15.42
CA GLY A 152 10.66 -16.39 13.97
C GLY A 152 9.22 -16.55 13.44
N ASN A 153 8.44 -17.42 14.07
CA ASN A 153 7.03 -17.63 13.70
C ASN A 153 6.13 -16.41 14.01
N ILE A 154 6.43 -15.65 15.07
CA ILE A 154 5.73 -14.39 15.34
C ILE A 154 5.94 -13.40 14.16
N SER A 155 7.17 -13.27 13.65
CA SER A 155 7.47 -12.41 12.50
C SER A 155 6.68 -12.85 11.24
N ILE A 156 6.59 -14.16 10.99
CA ILE A 156 5.79 -14.73 9.89
C ILE A 156 4.29 -14.42 10.10
N ALA A 157 3.78 -14.62 11.31
CA ALA A 157 2.39 -14.32 11.64
C ALA A 157 2.06 -12.83 11.41
N MET A 158 2.99 -11.93 11.75
CA MET A 158 2.82 -10.49 11.58
C MET A 158 2.72 -10.06 10.11
N ILE A 159 3.31 -10.79 9.16
CA ILE A 159 3.14 -10.56 7.72
C ILE A 159 1.66 -10.66 7.34
N ILE A 160 0.97 -11.69 7.84
CA ILE A 160 -0.44 -11.93 7.57
C ILE A 160 -1.32 -10.99 8.41
N LEU A 161 -1.07 -10.92 9.71
CA LEU A 161 -1.87 -10.14 10.66
C LEU A 161 -1.91 -8.65 10.30
N SER A 162 -0.78 -8.08 9.85
CA SER A 162 -0.74 -6.68 9.40
C SER A 162 -1.67 -6.38 8.24
N ARG A 163 -2.04 -7.38 7.43
CA ARG A 163 -2.99 -7.22 6.31
C ARG A 163 -4.45 -7.41 6.72
N VAL A 164 -4.71 -8.36 7.64
CA VAL A 164 -6.06 -8.85 7.94
C VAL A 164 -6.69 -8.10 9.11
N LEU A 165 -5.90 -7.70 10.10
CA LEU A 165 -6.43 -7.09 11.32
C LEU A 165 -7.12 -5.73 11.05
N LYS A 166 -8.15 -5.44 11.87
CA LYS A 166 -8.81 -4.13 11.93
C LYS A 166 -7.83 -3.07 12.43
N TYR A 167 -8.02 -1.83 12.01
CA TYR A 167 -7.12 -0.69 12.28
C TYR A 167 -6.59 -0.62 13.72
N GLY A 168 -7.47 -0.52 14.71
CA GLY A 168 -7.07 -0.32 16.12
C GLY A 168 -6.20 -1.46 16.66
N LEU A 169 -6.62 -2.71 16.41
CA LEU A 169 -5.87 -3.89 16.84
C LEU A 169 -4.55 -4.03 16.09
N ASN A 170 -4.56 -3.80 14.78
CA ASN A 170 -3.38 -3.86 13.92
C ASN A 170 -2.29 -2.89 14.40
N ARG A 171 -2.69 -1.65 14.68
CA ARG A 171 -1.79 -0.62 15.20
C ARG A 171 -1.07 -1.09 16.48
N TRP A 172 -1.82 -1.52 17.49
CA TRP A 172 -1.25 -1.91 18.78
C TRP A 172 -0.42 -3.18 18.69
N VAL A 173 -0.88 -4.18 17.94
CA VAL A 173 -0.14 -5.44 17.78
C VAL A 173 1.22 -5.18 17.09
N ASN A 174 1.30 -4.35 16.05
CA ASN A 174 2.56 -4.01 15.43
C ASN A 174 3.52 -3.26 16.37
N ILE A 175 3.02 -2.36 17.21
CA ILE A 175 3.83 -1.64 18.20
C ILE A 175 4.38 -2.59 19.24
N VAL A 176 3.51 -3.40 19.86
CA VAL A 176 3.88 -4.31 20.95
C VAL A 176 4.86 -5.38 20.44
N VAL A 177 4.50 -6.06 19.35
CA VAL A 177 5.34 -7.13 18.79
C VAL A 177 6.68 -6.57 18.29
N GLY A 178 6.67 -5.40 17.63
CA GLY A 178 7.90 -4.74 17.19
C GLY A 178 8.84 -4.42 18.37
N THR A 179 8.29 -3.91 19.47
CA THR A 179 9.07 -3.60 20.69
C THR A 179 9.64 -4.87 21.33
N VAL A 180 8.83 -5.93 21.45
CA VAL A 180 9.27 -7.23 22.00
C VAL A 180 10.36 -7.84 21.11
N THR A 181 10.23 -7.75 19.79
CA THR A 181 11.24 -8.26 18.85
C THR A 181 12.56 -7.51 18.99
N ILE A 182 12.56 -6.18 19.15
CA ILE A 182 13.78 -5.40 19.42
C ILE A 182 14.44 -5.88 20.70
N ALA A 183 13.68 -6.06 21.80
CA ALA A 183 14.21 -6.55 23.07
C ALA A 183 14.82 -7.95 22.93
N TYR A 184 14.19 -8.83 22.15
CA TYR A 184 14.71 -10.17 21.86
C TYR A 184 16.05 -10.13 21.10
N ILE A 185 16.15 -9.34 20.02
CA ILE A 185 17.35 -9.21 19.20
C ILE A 185 18.54 -8.77 20.05
N TRP A 186 18.37 -7.76 20.88
CA TRP A 186 19.44 -7.21 21.72
C TRP A 186 19.67 -7.99 23.00
N GLY A 187 18.66 -8.70 23.50
CA GLY A 187 18.77 -9.55 24.71
C GLY A 187 19.62 -10.82 24.52
N GLY A 188 19.65 -11.36 23.27
CA GLY A 188 20.44 -12.52 22.91
C GLY A 188 21.76 -12.17 22.19
N MET A 189 22.25 -10.95 22.31
CA MET A 189 23.31 -10.40 21.46
C MET A 189 24.63 -11.15 21.60
N VAL A 190 25.08 -11.69 20.48
CA VAL A 190 26.40 -12.25 20.26
C VAL A 190 27.27 -11.18 19.60
N SER A 191 28.51 -10.98 20.07
CA SER A 191 29.37 -9.87 19.64
C SER A 191 30.03 -10.04 18.27
N TYR A 192 29.40 -10.78 17.33
CA TYR A 192 29.93 -10.94 15.97
C TYR A 192 29.58 -9.74 15.10
N PRO A 193 30.52 -9.21 14.28
CA PRO A 193 30.29 -8.04 13.46
C PRO A 193 29.10 -8.16 12.50
N HIS A 194 28.92 -9.33 11.87
CA HIS A 194 27.80 -9.59 10.96
C HIS A 194 26.44 -9.57 11.69
N TYR A 195 26.40 -10.12 12.91
CA TYR A 195 25.21 -10.13 13.74
C TYR A 195 24.82 -8.70 14.15
N ILE A 196 25.79 -7.89 14.61
CA ILE A 196 25.56 -6.49 14.97
C ILE A 196 25.02 -5.71 13.76
N PHE A 197 25.59 -5.93 12.55
CA PHE A 197 25.11 -5.28 11.34
C PHE A 197 23.66 -5.67 11.02
N ILE A 198 23.34 -6.95 11.04
CA ILE A 198 21.99 -7.46 10.76
C ILE A 198 21.01 -6.94 11.82
N ALA A 199 21.34 -7.06 13.11
CA ALA A 199 20.53 -6.56 14.23
C ALA A 199 20.24 -5.06 14.11
N THR A 200 21.19 -4.27 13.64
CA THR A 200 21.00 -2.84 13.39
C THR A 200 19.98 -2.60 12.26
N VAL A 201 20.09 -3.31 11.14
CA VAL A 201 19.12 -3.22 10.03
C VAL A 201 17.73 -3.64 10.47
N GLU A 202 17.62 -4.74 11.22
CA GLU A 202 16.34 -5.21 11.79
C GLU A 202 15.72 -4.17 12.72
N THR A 203 16.53 -3.60 13.63
CA THR A 203 16.07 -2.56 14.54
C THR A 203 15.54 -1.35 13.79
N LEU A 204 16.21 -0.90 12.73
CA LEU A 204 15.72 0.19 11.88
C LEU A 204 14.37 -0.15 11.23
N CYS A 205 14.23 -1.37 10.68
CA CYS A 205 12.96 -1.82 10.11
C CYS A 205 11.84 -1.87 11.18
N LEU A 206 12.13 -2.36 12.38
CA LEU A 206 11.17 -2.43 13.47
C LEU A 206 10.77 -1.03 13.98
N LEU A 207 11.71 -0.10 14.06
CA LEU A 207 11.42 1.31 14.38
C LEU A 207 10.53 1.96 13.32
N LEU A 208 10.74 1.64 12.04
CA LEU A 208 9.84 2.08 10.97
C LEU A 208 8.43 1.48 11.11
N ILE A 209 8.33 0.18 11.43
CA ILE A 209 7.03 -0.47 11.70
C ILE A 209 6.30 0.24 12.84
N ILE A 210 6.98 0.46 13.96
CA ILE A 210 6.42 1.14 15.14
C ILE A 210 6.02 2.58 14.77
N GLY A 211 6.89 3.31 14.05
CA GLY A 211 6.65 4.70 13.63
C GLY A 211 5.44 4.83 12.69
N PHE A 212 5.33 3.95 11.69
CA PHE A 212 4.17 3.95 10.78
C PHE A 212 2.89 3.52 11.50
N ALA A 213 2.95 2.50 12.36
CA ALA A 213 1.81 2.09 13.16
C ALA A 213 1.37 3.21 14.14
N TRP A 214 2.31 3.94 14.72
CA TRP A 214 2.01 5.06 15.63
C TRP A 214 1.34 6.24 14.92
N LYS A 215 1.89 6.64 13.76
CA LYS A 215 1.37 7.75 12.95
C LYS A 215 0.14 7.39 12.13
N TRP A 216 -0.25 6.12 12.11
CA TRP A 216 -1.40 5.68 11.34
C TRP A 216 -2.68 6.29 11.90
N THR A 217 -3.35 7.10 11.09
CA THR A 217 -4.67 7.69 11.39
C THR A 217 -5.77 6.76 10.88
N ASN A 218 -6.90 6.74 11.59
CA ASN A 218 -8.04 5.91 11.19
C ASN A 218 -8.54 6.34 9.79
N PRO A 219 -8.58 5.46 8.79
CA PRO A 219 -9.12 5.79 7.47
C PRO A 219 -10.64 5.92 7.44
N GLU A 220 -11.34 5.53 8.53
CA GLU A 220 -12.81 5.54 8.65
C GLU A 220 -13.32 6.65 9.61
N GLY A 221 -12.41 7.53 10.08
CA GLY A 221 -12.73 8.62 11.01
C GLY A 221 -12.79 9.99 10.36
#